data_4d53c368754d24dcc75fabd79b8e2799
#
_entry.id   4d53c368754d24dcc75fabd79b8e2799
#
_cell.length_a   1.000
_cell.length_b   1.000
_cell.length_c   1.000
_cell.angle_alpha   90.00
_cell.angle_beta   90.00
_cell.angle_gamma   90.00
#
_symmetry.space_group_name_H-M   'P 1'
#
loop_
_entity.id
_entity.type
_entity.pdbx_description
1 polymer ?
#
loop_
_entity_poly.entity_id
_entity_poly.type
_entity_poly.pdbx_seq_one_letter_code
_entity_poly.pdbx_strand_id
1 'polypeptide(L)'
;CNLGGVVDEVDILECGYSLIAAEGARVVKIFREMYPNKPLLADLKIVDAGSKIGGMLLDGRPDFTTILCACEPGTITSVQAEAKKRGLNTKLQIELYGHWSFEDVKLWKELGISQLTLQHSGDKPGGWDEEEIATLKKLCDMGIDVAATGSIGYDDLEKFRGIPVSCFI
;
A
#
# COMPACT_ATOMS: atom_id res chain seq x y z
N CYS A 1 9.17 5.28 19.06
CA CYS A 1 8.83 6.43 18.20
C CYS A 1 7.70 7.21 18.85
N ASN A 2 7.90 8.49 19.06
CA ASN A 2 6.80 9.38 19.42
C ASN A 2 6.44 10.18 18.16
N LEU A 3 5.28 9.89 17.56
CA LEU A 3 4.82 10.60 16.36
C LEU A 3 4.30 12.02 16.67
N GLY A 4 4.31 12.41 17.97
CA GLY A 4 3.89 13.73 18.42
C GLY A 4 2.50 14.12 17.93
N GLY A 5 2.31 15.39 17.58
CA GLY A 5 1.04 15.89 17.03
C GLY A 5 0.72 15.45 15.59
N VAL A 6 1.65 14.76 14.89
CA VAL A 6 1.46 14.37 13.47
C VAL A 6 0.32 13.35 13.32
N VAL A 7 0.09 12.51 14.34
CA VAL A 7 -0.96 11.46 14.29
C VAL A 7 -2.35 12.03 14.03
N ASP A 8 -2.64 13.20 14.56
CA ASP A 8 -3.96 13.83 14.41
C ASP A 8 -4.13 14.53 13.04
N GLU A 9 -3.01 14.81 12.37
CA GLU A 9 -2.98 15.51 11.07
C GLU A 9 -3.04 14.56 9.86
N VAL A 10 -2.92 13.24 10.07
CA VAL A 10 -2.94 12.24 8.99
C VAL A 10 -4.15 11.32 9.13
N ASP A 11 -4.66 10.81 8.02
CA ASP A 11 -5.81 9.90 8.00
C ASP A 11 -5.42 8.46 8.31
N ILE A 12 -4.24 8.05 7.86
CA ILE A 12 -3.72 6.68 7.97
C ILE A 12 -2.30 6.74 8.52
N LEU A 13 -1.97 5.87 9.48
CA LEU A 13 -0.59 5.65 9.89
C LEU A 13 0.03 4.53 9.08
N GLU A 14 1.28 4.67 8.71
CA GLU A 14 2.03 3.65 8.03
C GLU A 14 3.18 3.11 8.87
N CYS A 15 3.23 1.78 9.02
CA CYS A 15 4.46 1.07 9.35
C CYS A 15 5.20 0.80 8.05
N GLY A 16 6.07 1.73 7.65
CA GLY A 16 6.77 1.67 6.38
C GLY A 16 7.77 0.52 6.28
N TYR A 17 8.11 0.15 5.04
CA TYR A 17 9.00 -0.96 4.72
C TYR A 17 10.32 -0.95 5.51
N SER A 18 11.00 0.21 5.57
CA SER A 18 12.28 0.34 6.28
C SER A 18 12.14 0.11 7.78
N LEU A 19 11.04 0.55 8.38
CA LEU A 19 10.76 0.34 9.80
C LEU A 19 10.50 -1.14 10.08
N ILE A 20 9.68 -1.79 9.25
CA ILE A 20 9.39 -3.23 9.42
C ILE A 20 10.65 -4.07 9.14
N ALA A 21 11.48 -3.69 8.18
CA ALA A 21 12.75 -4.37 7.92
C ALA A 21 13.73 -4.29 9.10
N ALA A 22 13.78 -3.13 9.79
CA ALA A 22 14.65 -2.92 10.94
C ALA A 22 14.14 -3.59 12.22
N GLU A 23 12.83 -3.49 12.49
CA GLU A 23 12.22 -3.87 13.77
C GLU A 23 11.46 -5.22 13.71
N GLY A 24 11.22 -5.73 12.51
CA GLY A 24 10.37 -6.88 12.27
C GLY A 24 8.88 -6.58 12.37
N ALA A 25 8.05 -7.53 11.98
CA ALA A 25 6.59 -7.39 11.92
C ALA A 25 5.93 -7.02 13.27
N ARG A 26 6.63 -7.23 14.39
CA ARG A 26 6.16 -6.83 15.73
C ARG A 26 5.83 -5.35 15.85
N VAL A 27 6.47 -4.49 15.04
CA VAL A 27 6.23 -3.04 15.09
C VAL A 27 4.79 -2.69 14.72
N VAL A 28 4.15 -3.46 13.84
CA VAL A 28 2.73 -3.27 13.46
C VAL A 28 1.82 -3.44 14.69
N LYS A 29 2.11 -4.44 15.52
CA LYS A 29 1.37 -4.65 16.78
C LYS A 29 1.59 -3.49 17.76
N ILE A 30 2.83 -3.02 17.90
CA ILE A 30 3.16 -1.87 18.74
C ILE A 30 2.39 -0.63 18.31
N PHE A 31 2.34 -0.34 16.99
CA PHE A 31 1.57 0.79 16.48
C PHE A 31 0.07 0.64 16.73
N ARG A 32 -0.48 -0.56 16.57
CA ARG A 32 -1.90 -0.82 16.88
C ARG A 32 -2.21 -0.61 18.36
N GLU A 33 -1.30 -1.02 19.27
CA GLU A 33 -1.46 -0.81 20.71
C GLU A 33 -1.36 0.68 21.09
N MET A 34 -0.47 1.43 20.44
CA MET A 34 -0.31 2.87 20.67
C MET A 34 -1.48 3.70 20.08
N TYR A 35 -2.01 3.27 18.93
CA TYR A 35 -3.03 3.99 18.14
C TYR A 35 -4.18 3.07 17.77
N PRO A 36 -5.00 2.63 18.74
CA PRO A 36 -5.99 1.57 18.54
C PRO A 36 -7.09 1.91 17.55
N ASN A 37 -7.41 3.19 17.40
CA ASN A 37 -8.52 3.67 16.56
C ASN A 37 -8.04 4.28 15.23
N LYS A 38 -6.74 4.40 14.99
CA LYS A 38 -6.20 4.99 13.77
C LYS A 38 -6.09 3.91 12.68
N PRO A 39 -6.54 4.17 11.45
CA PRO A 39 -6.25 3.27 10.34
C PRO A 39 -4.75 3.04 10.20
N LEU A 40 -4.35 1.79 9.99
CA LEU A 40 -2.96 1.36 9.98
C LEU A 40 -2.63 0.58 8.71
N LEU A 41 -1.64 1.04 7.98
CA LEU A 41 -1.03 0.35 6.86
C LEU A 41 0.26 -0.35 7.32
N ALA A 42 0.42 -1.63 6.98
CA ALA A 42 1.67 -2.37 7.14
C ALA A 42 2.33 -2.59 5.78
N ASP A 43 3.37 -1.83 5.48
CA ASP A 43 4.10 -1.90 4.21
C ASP A 43 5.28 -2.88 4.31
N LEU A 44 5.10 -4.09 3.78
CA LEU A 44 6.19 -5.08 3.67
C LEU A 44 6.43 -5.53 2.22
N LYS A 45 5.62 -5.08 1.27
CA LYS A 45 5.79 -5.45 -0.15
C LYS A 45 5.88 -6.97 -0.34
N ILE A 46 4.88 -7.69 0.22
CA ILE A 46 4.86 -9.16 0.21
C ILE A 46 4.94 -9.64 -1.25
N VAL A 47 5.95 -10.45 -1.58
CA VAL A 47 6.14 -10.97 -2.94
C VAL A 47 5.97 -12.48 -3.03
N ASP A 48 6.13 -13.19 -1.91
CA ASP A 48 6.04 -14.64 -1.82
C ASP A 48 5.61 -15.10 -0.41
N ALA A 49 5.31 -16.38 -0.26
CA ALA A 49 4.95 -17.01 1.02
C ALA A 49 3.81 -16.26 1.76
N GLY A 50 2.77 -15.84 1.01
CA GLY A 50 1.71 -14.93 1.46
C GLY A 50 1.08 -15.28 2.81
N SER A 51 0.73 -16.55 3.04
CA SER A 51 0.17 -17.00 4.32
C SER A 51 1.15 -16.81 5.49
N LYS A 52 2.43 -17.11 5.30
CA LYS A 52 3.45 -17.02 6.36
C LYS A 52 3.83 -15.56 6.64
N ILE A 53 4.20 -14.83 5.60
CA ILE A 53 4.66 -13.44 5.73
C ILE A 53 3.48 -12.52 6.07
N GLY A 54 2.35 -12.66 5.36
CA GLY A 54 1.13 -11.94 5.67
C GLY A 54 0.63 -12.24 7.09
N GLY A 55 0.70 -13.50 7.52
CA GLY A 55 0.33 -13.90 8.88
C GLY A 55 1.09 -13.16 9.97
N MET A 56 2.39 -12.88 9.76
CA MET A 56 3.20 -12.12 10.72
C MET A 56 2.74 -10.67 10.85
N LEU A 57 2.35 -10.03 9.74
CA LEU A 57 1.83 -8.65 9.75
C LEU A 57 0.43 -8.60 10.36
N LEU A 58 -0.41 -9.58 10.02
CA LEU A 58 -1.79 -9.68 10.49
C LEU A 58 -1.90 -9.87 12.01
N ASP A 59 -0.85 -10.29 12.71
CA ASP A 59 -0.79 -10.29 14.17
C ASP A 59 -0.94 -8.87 14.75
N GLY A 60 -0.52 -7.85 14.02
CA GLY A 60 -0.70 -6.44 14.37
C GLY A 60 -2.06 -5.87 13.98
N ARG A 61 -2.94 -6.65 13.33
CA ARG A 61 -4.29 -6.25 12.88
C ARG A 61 -4.28 -4.95 12.07
N PRO A 62 -3.46 -4.84 11.02
CA PRO A 62 -3.47 -3.65 10.16
C PRO A 62 -4.77 -3.61 9.35
N ASP A 63 -5.22 -2.40 9.00
CA ASP A 63 -6.36 -2.20 8.11
C ASP A 63 -5.98 -2.43 6.65
N PHE A 64 -4.71 -2.16 6.33
CA PHE A 64 -4.13 -2.33 4.99
C PHE A 64 -2.79 -3.04 5.09
N THR A 65 -2.44 -3.83 4.06
CA THR A 65 -1.07 -4.35 3.88
C THR A 65 -0.70 -4.39 2.42
N THR A 66 0.59 -4.23 2.12
CA THR A 66 1.08 -4.15 0.75
C THR A 66 1.54 -5.50 0.22
N ILE A 67 1.26 -5.72 -1.06
CA ILE A 67 1.76 -6.83 -1.87
C ILE A 67 2.44 -6.25 -3.09
N LEU A 68 3.59 -6.78 -3.48
CA LEU A 68 4.28 -6.33 -4.68
C LEU A 68 3.62 -6.91 -5.94
N CYS A 69 3.47 -6.11 -7.00
CA CYS A 69 2.87 -6.54 -8.27
C CYS A 69 3.58 -7.74 -8.94
N ALA A 70 4.85 -7.97 -8.59
CA ALA A 70 5.64 -9.11 -9.07
C ALA A 70 5.28 -10.46 -8.41
N CYS A 71 4.31 -10.49 -7.49
CA CYS A 71 3.91 -11.72 -6.83
C CYS A 71 3.04 -12.60 -7.72
N GLU A 72 3.04 -13.90 -7.45
CA GLU A 72 2.09 -14.83 -8.05
C GLU A 72 0.66 -14.59 -7.51
N PRO A 73 -0.41 -14.82 -8.31
CA PRO A 73 -1.79 -14.72 -7.86
C PRO A 73 -2.10 -15.52 -6.58
N GLY A 74 -1.41 -16.66 -6.42
CA GLY A 74 -1.51 -17.50 -5.22
C GLY A 74 -1.04 -16.80 -3.94
N THR A 75 -0.11 -15.85 -4.04
CA THR A 75 0.33 -15.05 -2.88
C THR A 75 -0.80 -14.14 -2.40
N ILE A 76 -1.49 -13.47 -3.33
CA ILE A 76 -2.64 -12.61 -3.02
C ILE A 76 -3.72 -13.41 -2.27
N THR A 77 -4.15 -14.52 -2.86
CA THR A 77 -5.22 -15.35 -2.30
C THR A 77 -4.83 -15.97 -0.95
N SER A 78 -3.53 -16.28 -0.73
CA SER A 78 -3.06 -16.82 0.55
C SER A 78 -3.10 -15.78 1.67
N VAL A 79 -2.73 -14.51 1.40
CA VAL A 79 -2.85 -13.43 2.39
C VAL A 79 -4.32 -13.16 2.72
N GLN A 80 -5.20 -13.11 1.70
CA GLN A 80 -6.65 -12.93 1.90
C GLN A 80 -7.24 -14.05 2.76
N ALA A 81 -6.87 -15.31 2.47
CA ALA A 81 -7.33 -16.46 3.23
C ALA A 81 -6.87 -16.40 4.69
N GLU A 82 -5.62 -15.97 4.94
CA GLU A 82 -5.09 -15.85 6.29
C GLU A 82 -5.77 -14.71 7.06
N ALA A 83 -6.05 -13.57 6.43
CA ALA A 83 -6.82 -12.49 7.04
C ALA A 83 -8.24 -12.95 7.41
N LYS A 84 -8.94 -13.62 6.48
CA LYS A 84 -10.27 -14.18 6.71
C LYS A 84 -10.29 -15.19 7.86
N LYS A 85 -9.32 -16.10 7.92
CA LYS A 85 -9.17 -17.10 8.99
C LYS A 85 -9.05 -16.43 10.38
N ARG A 86 -8.45 -15.23 10.44
CA ARG A 86 -8.28 -14.45 11.68
C ARG A 86 -9.46 -13.52 11.97
N GLY A 87 -10.49 -13.51 11.13
CA GLY A 87 -11.64 -12.60 11.26
C GLY A 87 -11.28 -11.13 11.03
N LEU A 88 -10.26 -10.85 10.19
CA LEU A 88 -9.79 -9.52 9.88
C LEU A 88 -10.36 -9.06 8.52
N ASN A 89 -10.63 -7.77 8.44
CA ASN A 89 -11.03 -7.09 7.20
C ASN A 89 -9.86 -6.33 6.55
N THR A 90 -8.62 -6.81 6.76
CA THR A 90 -7.43 -6.19 6.18
C THR A 90 -7.54 -6.17 4.66
N LYS A 91 -7.44 -4.99 4.07
CA LYS A 91 -7.42 -4.79 2.62
C LYS A 91 -6.01 -4.93 2.09
N LEU A 92 -5.88 -5.58 0.94
CA LEU A 92 -4.61 -5.71 0.23
C LEU A 92 -4.46 -4.57 -0.76
N GLN A 93 -3.30 -3.94 -0.76
CA GLN A 93 -2.89 -2.89 -1.67
C GLN A 93 -1.72 -3.39 -2.51
N ILE A 94 -1.88 -3.42 -3.85
CA ILE A 94 -0.79 -3.85 -4.73
C ILE A 94 0.07 -2.65 -5.08
N GLU A 95 1.35 -2.75 -4.77
CA GLU A 95 2.36 -1.78 -5.18
C GLU A 95 2.90 -2.08 -6.57
N LEU A 96 2.83 -1.08 -7.43
CA LEU A 96 3.23 -1.14 -8.82
C LEU A 96 4.71 -0.79 -8.95
N TYR A 97 5.54 -1.83 -9.04
CA TYR A 97 6.99 -1.71 -9.15
C TYR A 97 7.51 -2.54 -10.35
N GLY A 98 8.41 -1.98 -11.12
CA GLY A 98 9.03 -2.71 -12.23
C GLY A 98 8.03 -3.04 -13.34
N HIS A 99 7.95 -4.32 -13.73
CA HIS A 99 7.12 -4.74 -14.85
C HIS A 99 5.72 -5.16 -14.40
N TRP A 100 4.72 -4.51 -14.94
CA TRP A 100 3.30 -4.83 -14.81
C TRP A 100 2.55 -4.30 -16.03
N SER A 101 1.32 -4.72 -16.22
CA SER A 101 0.45 -4.29 -17.31
C SER A 101 -0.96 -3.98 -16.84
N PHE A 102 -1.75 -3.30 -17.67
CA PHE A 102 -3.16 -3.05 -17.37
C PHE A 102 -4.02 -4.34 -17.39
N GLU A 103 -3.54 -5.41 -18.03
CA GLU A 103 -4.19 -6.72 -17.96
C GLU A 103 -3.99 -7.35 -16.57
N ASP A 104 -2.81 -7.16 -15.96
CA ASP A 104 -2.58 -7.58 -14.56
C ASP A 104 -3.52 -6.87 -13.60
N VAL A 105 -3.78 -5.57 -13.81
CA VAL A 105 -4.76 -4.81 -13.02
C VAL A 105 -6.15 -5.44 -13.10
N LYS A 106 -6.58 -5.89 -14.27
CA LYS A 106 -7.87 -6.58 -14.44
C LYS A 106 -7.90 -7.89 -13.64
N LEU A 107 -6.83 -8.69 -13.75
CA LEU A 107 -6.69 -9.92 -12.98
C LEU A 107 -6.75 -9.66 -11.48
N TRP A 108 -6.04 -8.65 -10.98
CA TRP A 108 -6.08 -8.30 -9.55
C TRP A 108 -7.48 -7.86 -9.10
N LYS A 109 -8.21 -7.12 -9.93
CA LYS A 109 -9.62 -6.78 -9.64
C LYS A 109 -10.49 -8.03 -9.55
N GLU A 110 -10.32 -9.02 -10.43
CA GLU A 110 -11.03 -10.30 -10.37
C GLU A 110 -10.68 -11.08 -9.10
N LEU A 111 -9.46 -10.94 -8.58
CA LEU A 111 -9.03 -11.50 -7.30
C LEU A 111 -9.52 -10.69 -6.08
N GLY A 112 -10.33 -9.64 -6.30
CA GLY A 112 -10.90 -8.83 -5.23
C GLY A 112 -9.99 -7.71 -4.71
N ILE A 113 -8.92 -7.38 -5.43
CA ILE A 113 -8.10 -6.20 -5.12
C ILE A 113 -8.85 -4.94 -5.55
N SER A 114 -9.02 -4.02 -4.63
CA SER A 114 -9.67 -2.73 -4.87
C SER A 114 -8.72 -1.54 -4.76
N GLN A 115 -7.46 -1.77 -4.37
CA GLN A 115 -6.49 -0.71 -4.10
C GLN A 115 -5.14 -1.01 -4.73
N LEU A 116 -4.55 0.02 -5.34
CA LEU A 116 -3.20 0.00 -5.89
C LEU A 116 -2.38 1.15 -5.29
N THR A 117 -1.07 1.03 -5.33
CA THR A 117 -0.13 2.14 -5.07
C THR A 117 0.75 2.32 -6.29
N LEU A 118 0.68 3.48 -6.92
CA LEU A 118 1.64 3.88 -7.94
C LEU A 118 2.73 4.72 -7.28
N GLN A 119 3.97 4.33 -7.49
CA GLN A 119 5.11 4.93 -6.84
C GLN A 119 6.09 5.57 -7.83
N HIS A 120 6.45 6.84 -7.57
CA HIS A 120 7.69 7.39 -8.10
C HIS A 120 8.86 6.81 -7.30
N SER A 121 9.77 6.08 -7.97
CA SER A 121 10.89 5.44 -7.27
C SER A 121 11.81 6.46 -6.61
N GLY A 122 12.16 6.23 -5.35
CA GLY A 122 13.12 7.06 -4.62
C GLY A 122 14.53 7.09 -5.25
N ASP A 123 14.84 6.08 -6.09
CA ASP A 123 16.11 6.00 -6.84
C ASP A 123 16.03 6.65 -8.23
N LYS A 124 14.84 7.08 -8.66
CA LYS A 124 14.65 7.83 -9.90
C LYS A 124 14.82 9.33 -9.64
N PRO A 125 15.72 10.02 -10.35
CA PRO A 125 15.91 11.46 -10.14
C PRO A 125 14.70 12.26 -10.62
N GLY A 126 14.45 13.39 -9.98
CA GLY A 126 13.32 14.28 -10.27
C GLY A 126 12.08 13.95 -9.44
N GLY A 127 10.96 14.51 -9.82
CA GLY A 127 9.63 14.21 -9.26
C GLY A 127 8.76 13.53 -10.29
N TRP A 128 7.48 13.41 -10.02
CA TRP A 128 6.47 12.81 -10.90
C TRP A 128 6.48 13.45 -12.29
N ASP A 129 6.69 12.64 -13.31
CA ASP A 129 6.70 13.07 -14.71
C ASP A 129 5.32 12.89 -15.38
N GLU A 130 5.20 13.36 -16.64
CA GLU A 130 3.94 13.31 -17.37
C GLU A 130 3.46 11.88 -17.66
N GLU A 131 4.38 10.92 -17.81
CA GLU A 131 4.04 9.53 -18.06
C GLU A 131 3.46 8.86 -16.81
N GLU A 132 4.05 9.12 -15.65
CA GLU A 132 3.56 8.65 -14.35
C GLU A 132 2.18 9.24 -14.04
N ILE A 133 1.97 10.52 -14.30
CA ILE A 133 0.67 11.19 -14.13
C ILE A 133 -0.39 10.62 -15.09
N ALA A 134 -0.03 10.38 -16.35
CA ALA A 134 -0.93 9.76 -17.33
C ALA A 134 -1.30 8.32 -16.93
N THR A 135 -0.33 7.57 -16.43
CA THR A 135 -0.52 6.22 -15.91
C THR A 135 -1.45 6.21 -14.70
N LEU A 136 -1.22 7.10 -13.74
CA LEU A 136 -2.06 7.29 -12.55
C LEU A 136 -3.52 7.55 -12.93
N LYS A 137 -3.74 8.51 -13.85
CA LYS A 137 -5.08 8.84 -14.36
C LYS A 137 -5.76 7.63 -14.98
N LYS A 138 -5.05 6.90 -15.83
CA LYS A 138 -5.58 5.71 -16.50
C LYS A 138 -5.95 4.60 -15.49
N LEU A 139 -5.17 4.41 -14.43
CA LEU A 139 -5.50 3.49 -13.36
C LEU A 139 -6.77 3.91 -12.63
N CYS A 140 -6.90 5.18 -12.26
CA CYS A 140 -8.12 5.71 -11.63
C CYS A 140 -9.35 5.52 -12.54
N ASP A 141 -9.21 5.74 -13.87
CA ASP A 141 -10.29 5.55 -14.84
C ASP A 141 -10.74 4.07 -14.96
N MET A 142 -9.93 3.12 -14.50
CA MET A 142 -10.32 1.70 -14.41
C MET A 142 -11.23 1.40 -13.22
N GLY A 143 -11.56 2.38 -12.38
CA GLY A 143 -12.43 2.22 -11.22
C GLY A 143 -11.78 1.38 -10.11
N ILE A 144 -10.52 1.63 -9.84
CA ILE A 144 -9.78 1.09 -8.71
C ILE A 144 -9.22 2.27 -7.90
N ASP A 145 -9.20 2.14 -6.59
CA ASP A 145 -8.60 3.14 -5.71
C ASP A 145 -7.08 3.16 -5.91
N VAL A 146 -6.49 4.31 -6.17
CA VAL A 146 -5.05 4.43 -6.38
C VAL A 146 -4.45 5.41 -5.39
N ALA A 147 -3.47 4.95 -4.61
CA ALA A 147 -2.59 5.81 -3.84
C ALA A 147 -1.40 6.25 -4.70
N ALA A 148 -0.97 7.49 -4.52
CA ALA A 148 0.26 8.03 -5.11
C ALA A 148 1.31 8.20 -4.02
N THR A 149 2.53 7.71 -4.26
CA THR A 149 3.63 7.77 -3.30
C THR A 149 4.97 8.08 -3.95
N GLY A 150 5.90 8.53 -3.15
CA GLY A 150 7.29 8.78 -3.55
C GLY A 150 7.52 10.19 -4.11
N SER A 151 8.41 10.93 -3.44
CA SER A 151 8.91 12.25 -3.85
C SER A 151 7.81 13.28 -4.17
N ILE A 152 6.69 13.25 -3.43
CA ILE A 152 5.61 14.23 -3.59
C ILE A 152 5.86 15.42 -2.67
N GLY A 153 6.18 16.57 -3.27
CA GLY A 153 6.28 17.85 -2.57
C GLY A 153 5.06 18.74 -2.84
N TYR A 154 5.01 19.89 -2.17
CA TYR A 154 3.91 20.85 -2.38
C TYR A 154 3.79 21.30 -3.85
N ASP A 155 4.92 21.48 -4.54
CA ASP A 155 4.94 21.90 -5.94
C ASP A 155 4.42 20.83 -6.91
N ASP A 156 4.41 19.56 -6.48
CA ASP A 156 3.88 18.46 -7.28
C ASP A 156 2.36 18.35 -7.23
N LEU A 157 1.72 18.87 -6.18
CA LEU A 157 0.27 18.72 -5.98
C LEU A 157 -0.57 19.25 -7.14
N GLU A 158 -0.08 20.28 -7.85
CA GLU A 158 -0.77 20.82 -9.02
C GLU A 158 -0.86 19.80 -10.16
N LYS A 159 0.13 18.90 -10.30
CA LYS A 159 0.15 17.82 -11.30
C LYS A 159 -0.98 16.81 -11.10
N PHE A 160 -1.44 16.65 -9.87
CA PHE A 160 -2.51 15.71 -9.50
C PHE A 160 -3.91 16.33 -9.58
N ARG A 161 -4.02 17.62 -9.91
CA ARG A 161 -5.30 18.34 -9.95
C ARG A 161 -6.30 17.65 -10.90
N GLY A 162 -7.48 17.32 -10.37
CA GLY A 162 -8.55 16.67 -11.13
C GLY A 162 -8.38 15.16 -11.35
N ILE A 163 -7.35 14.55 -10.78
CA ILE A 163 -7.19 13.09 -10.74
C ILE A 163 -7.75 12.58 -9.42
N PRO A 164 -8.65 11.59 -9.41
CA PRO A 164 -9.26 11.08 -8.18
C PRO A 164 -8.30 10.13 -7.44
N VAL A 165 -7.14 10.66 -7.00
CA VAL A 165 -6.19 9.94 -6.15
C VAL A 165 -6.85 9.66 -4.81
N SER A 166 -6.80 8.41 -4.36
CA SER A 166 -7.45 8.00 -3.11
C SER A 166 -6.64 8.31 -1.86
N CYS A 167 -5.32 8.35 -1.99
CA CYS A 167 -4.39 8.64 -0.90
C CYS A 167 -3.05 9.16 -1.44
N PHE A 168 -2.43 10.07 -0.70
CA PHE A 168 -1.04 10.48 -0.88
C PHE A 168 -0.21 9.96 0.29
N ILE A 169 0.97 9.40 -0.04
CA ILE A 169 1.91 8.83 0.94
C ILE A 169 3.27 9.50 0.80
#